data_d1b214394a082de3790db187de45a9e8
#
_entry.id   d1b214394a082de3790db187de45a9e8
#
_cell.length_a   1.000
_cell.length_b   1.000
_cell.length_c   1.000
_cell.angle_alpha   90.00
_cell.angle_beta   90.00
_cell.angle_gamma   90.00
#
_symmetry.space_group_name_H-M   'P 1'
#
loop_
_entity.id
_entity.type
_entity.pdbx_description
1 polymer ?
#
loop_
_entity_poly.entity_id
_entity_poly.type
_entity_poly.pdbx_seq_one_letter_code
_entity_poly.pdbx_strand_id
1 'polypeptide(L)'
;LKTQAPWLILGATMLGNGGVFCWYSYISPLLTQVSGFSAESLTVLMVLAGFGMVAGNLISGRLSDKYMPGRVAAIAQGMICVALLLVFFLAQISWLNVLLMCLCTAGLFAVSSPQQVLLIRYSKGGEMLGAASVQVAFNLGNAIGAYCGGLPLEVGLGYKYPALIGSGFA
;
A
#
# COMPACT_ATOMS: atom_id res chain seq x y z
N LEU A 1 3.94 -13.16 21.24
CA LEU A 1 4.27 -11.71 21.13
C LEU A 1 4.74 -11.15 22.47
N LYS A 2 5.80 -11.75 23.05
CA LYS A 2 6.33 -11.35 24.39
C LYS A 2 7.34 -10.19 24.33
N THR A 3 7.82 -9.81 23.15
CA THR A 3 8.78 -8.72 22.92
C THR A 3 8.12 -7.53 22.22
N GLN A 4 8.78 -6.37 22.22
CA GLN A 4 8.26 -5.17 21.55
C GLN A 4 8.34 -5.25 20.01
N ALA A 5 9.28 -6.02 19.47
CA ALA A 5 9.51 -6.09 18.03
C ALA A 5 8.29 -6.53 17.20
N PRO A 6 7.53 -7.60 17.55
CA PRO A 6 6.31 -7.95 16.84
C PRO A 6 5.28 -6.83 16.80
N TRP A 7 5.09 -6.09 17.88
CA TRP A 7 4.12 -4.99 17.96
C TRP A 7 4.51 -3.80 17.09
N LEU A 8 5.80 -3.48 17.03
CA LEU A 8 6.32 -2.45 16.12
C LEU A 8 6.14 -2.86 14.65
N ILE A 9 6.39 -4.12 14.32
CA ILE A 9 6.18 -4.64 12.96
C ILE A 9 4.69 -4.58 12.60
N LEU A 10 3.79 -5.00 13.50
CA LEU A 10 2.33 -4.91 13.29
C LEU A 10 1.87 -3.46 13.09
N GLY A 11 2.36 -2.53 13.92
CA GLY A 11 2.08 -1.10 13.79
C GLY A 11 2.54 -0.54 12.45
N ALA A 12 3.77 -0.82 12.05
CA ALA A 12 4.31 -0.43 10.75
C ALA A 12 3.54 -1.05 9.58
N THR A 13 3.12 -2.32 9.72
CA THR A 13 2.27 -3.00 8.73
C THR A 13 0.92 -2.32 8.59
N MET A 14 0.27 -2.02 9.71
CA MET A 14 -1.04 -1.38 9.74
C MET A 14 -1.01 0.02 9.13
N LEU A 15 -0.03 0.84 9.53
CA LEU A 15 0.10 2.21 9.03
C LEU A 15 0.48 2.21 7.55
N GLY A 16 1.52 1.49 7.16
CA GLY A 16 1.98 1.48 5.78
C GLY A 16 0.94 0.94 4.80
N ASN A 17 0.22 -0.10 5.17
CA ASN A 17 -0.86 -0.63 4.35
C ASN A 17 -2.05 0.33 4.30
N GLY A 18 -2.40 0.94 5.44
CA GLY A 18 -3.41 1.99 5.54
C GLY A 18 -3.12 3.17 4.62
N GLY A 19 -1.84 3.57 4.50
CA GLY A 19 -1.40 4.63 3.60
C GLY A 19 -1.78 4.37 2.15
N VAL A 20 -1.53 3.18 1.65
CA VAL A 20 -1.94 2.83 0.28
C VAL A 20 -3.45 2.77 0.15
N PHE A 21 -4.16 2.25 1.16
CA PHE A 21 -5.62 2.15 1.13
C PHE A 21 -6.33 3.49 1.28
N CYS A 22 -5.72 4.53 1.85
CA CYS A 22 -6.23 5.90 1.77
C CYS A 22 -6.49 6.31 0.31
N TRP A 23 -5.56 5.99 -0.57
CA TRP A 23 -5.65 6.30 -1.99
C TRP A 23 -6.40 5.24 -2.80
N TYR A 24 -6.11 3.95 -2.57
CA TYR A 24 -6.64 2.84 -3.36
C TYR A 24 -8.17 2.74 -3.30
N SER A 25 -8.78 3.05 -2.15
CA SER A 25 -10.23 3.05 -1.98
C SER A 25 -10.94 4.08 -2.87
N TYR A 26 -10.25 5.12 -3.29
CA TYR A 26 -10.77 6.21 -4.12
C TYR A 26 -10.13 6.27 -5.51
N ILE A 27 -9.51 5.17 -5.95
CA ILE A 27 -8.78 5.11 -7.22
C ILE A 27 -9.70 5.29 -8.43
N SER A 28 -10.90 4.71 -8.41
CA SER A 28 -11.84 4.80 -9.52
C SER A 28 -12.27 6.23 -9.81
N PRO A 29 -12.77 7.02 -8.84
CA PRO A 29 -13.07 8.43 -9.08
C PRO A 29 -11.83 9.27 -9.38
N LEU A 30 -10.66 8.95 -8.84
CA LEU A 30 -9.41 9.61 -9.21
C LEU A 30 -9.10 9.43 -10.70
N LEU A 31 -9.17 8.21 -11.20
CA LEU A 31 -8.88 7.90 -12.60
C LEU A 31 -9.89 8.52 -13.57
N THR A 32 -11.17 8.53 -13.21
CA THR A 32 -12.22 9.06 -14.10
C THR A 32 -12.34 10.57 -14.02
N GLN A 33 -12.35 11.17 -12.83
CA GLN A 33 -12.66 12.58 -12.64
C GLN A 33 -11.41 13.49 -12.64
N VAL A 34 -10.24 12.96 -12.28
CA VAL A 34 -9.00 13.74 -12.25
C VAL A 34 -8.11 13.43 -13.45
N SER A 35 -7.94 12.14 -13.77
CA SER A 35 -7.05 11.71 -14.88
C SER A 35 -7.76 11.64 -16.24
N GLY A 36 -9.10 11.76 -16.27
CA GLY A 36 -9.88 11.85 -17.51
C GLY A 36 -10.08 10.52 -18.24
N PHE A 37 -9.91 9.37 -17.58
CA PHE A 37 -10.21 8.07 -18.19
C PHE A 37 -11.72 7.80 -18.26
N SER A 38 -12.17 7.09 -19.30
CA SER A 38 -13.55 6.63 -19.39
C SER A 38 -13.83 5.52 -18.37
N ALA A 39 -15.10 5.38 -17.96
CA ALA A 39 -15.52 4.31 -17.06
C ALA A 39 -15.25 2.90 -17.65
N GLU A 40 -15.30 2.76 -18.97
CA GLU A 40 -15.00 1.52 -19.68
C GLU A 40 -13.52 1.11 -19.54
N SER A 41 -12.63 2.09 -19.49
CA SER A 41 -11.19 1.86 -19.33
C SER A 41 -10.80 1.36 -17.92
N LEU A 42 -11.66 1.58 -16.91
CA LEU A 42 -11.36 1.21 -15.52
C LEU A 42 -11.06 -0.28 -15.37
N THR A 43 -11.79 -1.15 -16.07
CA THR A 43 -11.53 -2.60 -16.01
C THR A 43 -10.12 -2.94 -16.43
N VAL A 44 -9.65 -2.38 -17.54
CA VAL A 44 -8.28 -2.60 -18.03
C VAL A 44 -7.25 -2.02 -17.05
N LEU A 45 -7.50 -0.83 -16.51
CA LEU A 45 -6.61 -0.19 -15.55
C LEU A 45 -6.52 -1.00 -14.24
N MET A 46 -7.61 -1.57 -13.75
CA MET A 46 -7.60 -2.44 -12.57
C MET A 46 -6.85 -3.76 -12.84
N VAL A 47 -6.95 -4.31 -14.04
CA VAL A 47 -6.12 -5.48 -14.44
C VAL A 47 -4.63 -5.12 -14.43
N LEU A 48 -4.25 -3.95 -14.96
CA LEU A 48 -2.87 -3.46 -14.90
C LEU A 48 -2.39 -3.27 -13.45
N ALA A 49 -3.23 -2.72 -12.57
CA ALA A 49 -2.94 -2.62 -11.14
C ALA A 49 -2.70 -4.02 -10.53
N GLY A 50 -3.50 -5.01 -10.89
CA GLY A 50 -3.34 -6.40 -10.48
C GLY A 50 -2.00 -7.00 -10.94
N PHE A 51 -1.58 -6.75 -12.17
CA PHE A 51 -0.24 -7.14 -12.62
C PHE A 51 0.87 -6.48 -11.81
N GLY A 52 0.71 -5.20 -11.45
CA GLY A 52 1.60 -4.50 -10.51
C GLY A 52 1.72 -5.25 -9.18
N MET A 53 0.59 -5.63 -8.58
CA MET A 53 0.55 -6.39 -7.32
C MET A 53 1.32 -7.72 -7.42
N VAL A 54 1.07 -8.49 -8.47
CA VAL A 54 1.77 -9.77 -8.70
C VAL A 54 3.27 -9.56 -8.86
N ALA A 55 3.67 -8.61 -9.69
CA ALA A 55 5.08 -8.29 -9.92
C ALA A 55 5.78 -7.85 -8.63
N GLY A 56 5.15 -6.96 -7.86
CA GLY A 56 5.66 -6.48 -6.57
C GLY A 56 5.89 -7.62 -5.58
N ASN A 57 4.91 -8.51 -5.45
CA ASN A 57 5.00 -9.67 -4.55
C ASN A 57 6.14 -10.63 -4.96
N LEU A 58 6.24 -10.97 -6.24
CA LEU A 58 7.27 -11.89 -6.75
C LEU A 58 8.69 -11.31 -6.59
N ILE A 59 8.86 -10.03 -6.93
CA ILE A 59 10.15 -9.33 -6.80
C ILE A 59 10.56 -9.26 -5.33
N SER A 60 9.64 -8.82 -4.48
CA SER A 60 9.89 -8.67 -3.05
C SER A 60 10.17 -10.00 -2.35
N GLY A 61 9.46 -11.07 -2.72
CA GLY A 61 9.74 -12.41 -2.21
C GLY A 61 11.19 -12.82 -2.49
N ARG A 62 11.62 -12.72 -3.75
CA ARG A 62 13.01 -13.03 -4.15
C ARG A 62 14.06 -12.14 -3.46
N LEU A 63 13.74 -10.86 -3.28
CA LEU A 63 14.63 -9.92 -2.58
C LEU A 63 14.72 -10.25 -1.09
N SER A 64 13.63 -10.70 -0.47
CA SER A 64 13.59 -11.09 0.95
C SER A 64 14.36 -12.38 1.24
N ASP A 65 14.53 -13.25 0.23
CA ASP A 65 15.40 -14.43 0.31
C ASP A 65 16.89 -14.03 0.28
N LYS A 66 17.22 -12.97 -0.45
CA LYS A 66 18.60 -12.55 -0.71
C LYS A 66 19.10 -11.49 0.26
N TYR A 67 18.22 -10.62 0.74
CA TYR A 67 18.52 -9.49 1.60
C TYR A 67 17.75 -9.57 2.91
N MET A 68 18.08 -8.70 3.85
CA MET A 68 17.35 -8.59 5.12
C MET A 68 15.90 -8.14 4.85
N PRO A 69 14.89 -8.92 5.25
CA PRO A 69 13.48 -8.58 4.98
C PRO A 69 13.08 -7.17 5.47
N GLY A 70 13.63 -6.72 6.61
CA GLY A 70 13.39 -5.36 7.11
C GLY A 70 13.86 -4.26 6.17
N ARG A 71 14.99 -4.44 5.48
CA ARG A 71 15.47 -3.48 4.49
C ARG A 71 14.59 -3.47 3.25
N VAL A 72 14.17 -4.66 2.79
CA VAL A 72 13.27 -4.78 1.63
C VAL A 72 11.94 -4.09 1.93
N ALA A 73 11.35 -4.32 3.11
CA ALA A 73 10.12 -3.66 3.55
C ALA A 73 10.28 -2.14 3.62
N ALA A 74 11.38 -1.64 4.22
CA ALA A 74 11.62 -0.20 4.35
C ALA A 74 11.79 0.50 2.99
N ILE A 75 12.50 -0.12 2.04
CA ILE A 75 12.68 0.42 0.69
C ILE A 75 11.34 0.44 -0.05
N ALA A 76 10.57 -0.65 0.02
CA ALA A 76 9.25 -0.73 -0.61
C ALA A 76 8.30 0.32 -0.03
N GLN A 77 8.32 0.53 1.29
CA GLN A 77 7.51 1.53 1.96
C GLN A 77 7.90 2.97 1.55
N GLY A 78 9.20 3.26 1.51
CA GLY A 78 9.70 4.55 1.00
C GLY A 78 9.31 4.82 -0.46
N MET A 79 9.34 3.80 -1.30
CA MET A 79 8.87 3.88 -2.69
C MET A 79 7.37 4.22 -2.75
N ILE A 80 6.54 3.59 -1.91
CA ILE A 80 5.10 3.89 -1.81
C ILE A 80 4.88 5.34 -1.39
N CYS A 81 5.57 5.80 -0.34
CA CYS A 81 5.46 7.18 0.14
C CYS A 81 5.73 8.18 -1.00
N VAL A 82 6.85 8.02 -1.70
CA VAL A 82 7.21 8.88 -2.84
C VAL A 82 6.18 8.77 -3.97
N ALA A 83 5.74 7.56 -4.31
CA ALA A 83 4.76 7.35 -5.37
C ALA A 83 3.41 8.00 -5.06
N LEU A 84 2.92 7.91 -3.81
CA LEU A 84 1.68 8.57 -3.38
C LEU A 84 1.79 10.10 -3.40
N LEU A 85 2.94 10.65 -3.01
CA LEU A 85 3.21 12.09 -3.16
C LEU A 85 3.18 12.50 -4.63
N LEU A 86 3.79 11.74 -5.51
CA LEU A 86 3.77 12.01 -6.95
C LEU A 86 2.36 11.89 -7.53
N VAL A 87 1.55 10.94 -7.06
CA VAL A 87 0.11 10.86 -7.44
C VAL A 87 -0.60 12.15 -7.07
N PHE A 88 -0.39 12.69 -5.87
CA PHE A 88 -1.03 13.94 -5.45
C PHE A 88 -0.72 15.10 -6.40
N PHE A 89 0.53 15.24 -6.84
CA PHE A 89 0.95 16.34 -7.72
C PHE A 89 0.65 16.11 -9.19
N LEU A 90 0.70 14.87 -9.67
CA LEU A 90 0.74 14.50 -11.08
C LEU A 90 -0.48 13.70 -11.56
N ALA A 91 -1.51 13.51 -10.72
CA ALA A 91 -2.70 12.72 -11.06
C ALA A 91 -3.44 13.20 -12.33
N GLN A 92 -3.26 14.48 -12.71
CA GLN A 92 -3.88 15.06 -13.91
C GLN A 92 -3.22 14.56 -15.21
N ILE A 93 -1.99 14.03 -15.13
CA ILE A 93 -1.27 13.49 -16.28
C ILE A 93 -1.62 12.01 -16.37
N SER A 94 -2.60 11.67 -17.22
CA SER A 94 -3.24 10.35 -17.30
C SER A 94 -2.24 9.20 -17.37
N TRP A 95 -1.28 9.24 -18.29
CA TRP A 95 -0.29 8.17 -18.48
C TRP A 95 0.64 8.00 -17.26
N LEU A 96 1.06 9.11 -16.69
CA LEU A 96 1.93 9.10 -15.52
C LEU A 96 1.19 8.57 -14.30
N ASN A 97 -0.09 8.91 -14.16
CA ASN A 97 -0.91 8.38 -13.07
C ASN A 97 -1.09 6.87 -13.17
N VAL A 98 -1.26 6.29 -14.37
CA VAL A 98 -1.30 4.83 -14.57
C VAL A 98 0.01 4.17 -14.14
N LEU A 99 1.14 4.75 -14.50
CA LEU A 99 2.46 4.22 -14.09
C LEU A 99 2.64 4.30 -12.57
N LEU A 100 2.26 5.41 -11.95
CA LEU A 100 2.29 5.58 -10.50
C LEU A 100 1.31 4.62 -9.80
N MET A 101 0.14 4.38 -10.37
CA MET A 101 -0.82 3.39 -9.90
C MET A 101 -0.19 2.00 -9.85
N CYS A 102 0.45 1.56 -10.94
CA CYS A 102 1.14 0.27 -10.98
C CYS A 102 2.27 0.20 -9.95
N LEU A 103 2.99 1.31 -9.73
CA LEU A 103 4.07 1.38 -8.74
C LEU A 103 3.54 1.31 -7.31
N CYS A 104 2.46 2.03 -6.99
CA CYS A 104 1.81 1.98 -5.67
C CYS A 104 1.26 0.57 -5.37
N THR A 105 0.59 -0.06 -6.33
CA THR A 105 0.03 -1.41 -6.17
C THR A 105 1.12 -2.48 -6.09
N ALA A 106 2.20 -2.34 -6.85
CA ALA A 106 3.37 -3.19 -6.72
C ALA A 106 4.00 -3.04 -5.32
N GLY A 107 4.15 -1.82 -4.85
CA GLY A 107 4.66 -1.52 -3.51
C GLY A 107 3.83 -2.14 -2.40
N LEU A 108 2.50 -2.04 -2.48
CA LEU A 108 1.56 -2.61 -1.50
C LEU A 108 1.84 -4.10 -1.25
N PHE A 109 2.02 -4.87 -2.31
CA PHE A 109 2.30 -6.30 -2.20
C PHE A 109 3.80 -6.61 -1.97
N ALA A 110 4.69 -5.69 -2.39
CA ALA A 110 6.12 -5.81 -2.11
C ALA A 110 6.45 -5.68 -0.61
N VAL A 111 5.65 -4.95 0.16
CA VAL A 111 5.82 -4.82 1.62
C VAL A 111 5.27 -6.06 2.35
N SER A 112 4.24 -6.70 1.83
CA SER A 112 3.51 -7.80 2.47
C SER A 112 4.41 -8.99 2.80
N SER A 113 5.16 -9.49 1.82
CA SER A 113 6.00 -10.69 1.98
C SER A 113 7.10 -10.51 3.05
N PRO A 114 7.93 -9.46 3.03
CA PRO A 114 8.97 -9.29 4.05
C PRO A 114 8.42 -9.03 5.44
N GLN A 115 7.29 -8.35 5.59
CA GLN A 115 6.65 -8.13 6.90
C GLN A 115 6.15 -9.44 7.50
N GLN A 116 5.58 -10.31 6.68
CA GLN A 116 5.16 -11.64 7.12
C GLN A 116 6.34 -12.49 7.62
N VAL A 117 7.44 -12.51 6.85
CA VAL A 117 8.67 -13.21 7.25
C VAL A 117 9.24 -12.66 8.57
N LEU A 118 9.28 -11.34 8.70
CA LEU A 118 9.75 -10.70 9.93
C LEU A 118 8.92 -11.11 11.14
N LEU A 119 7.60 -11.04 11.02
CA LEU A 119 6.73 -11.33 12.16
C LEU A 119 6.81 -12.80 12.58
N ILE A 120 6.90 -13.72 11.64
CA ILE A 120 7.13 -15.15 11.93
C ILE A 120 8.46 -15.32 12.69
N ARG A 121 9.55 -14.69 12.23
CA ARG A 121 10.87 -14.78 12.88
C ARG A 121 10.88 -14.24 14.31
N TYR A 122 10.13 -13.18 14.58
CA TYR A 122 10.07 -12.56 15.92
C TYR A 122 8.97 -13.14 16.83
N SER A 123 8.17 -14.11 16.33
CA SER A 123 7.10 -14.77 17.09
C SER A 123 7.45 -16.20 17.48
N LYS A 124 8.67 -16.43 17.96
CA LYS A 124 9.17 -17.77 18.37
C LYS A 124 8.21 -18.46 19.33
N GLY A 125 7.80 -19.68 18.98
CA GLY A 125 6.82 -20.47 19.74
C GLY A 125 5.36 -20.06 19.53
N GLY A 126 5.11 -19.18 18.56
CA GLY A 126 3.77 -18.71 18.17
C GLY A 126 3.72 -18.26 16.71
N GLU A 127 4.44 -18.95 15.83
CA GLU A 127 4.64 -18.57 14.43
C GLU A 127 3.32 -18.46 13.67
N MET A 128 2.38 -19.39 13.92
CA MET A 128 1.03 -19.33 13.33
C MET A 128 0.25 -18.09 13.78
N LEU A 129 0.35 -17.76 15.07
CA LEU A 129 -0.27 -16.55 15.61
C LEU A 129 0.36 -15.30 15.03
N GLY A 130 1.68 -15.28 14.88
CA GLY A 130 2.41 -14.23 14.21
C GLY A 130 1.92 -14.01 12.78
N ALA A 131 1.86 -15.07 11.98
CA ALA A 131 1.35 -15.01 10.61
C ALA A 131 -0.09 -14.51 10.52
N ALA A 132 -0.98 -15.00 11.40
CA ALA A 132 -2.37 -14.55 11.46
C ALA A 132 -2.49 -13.08 11.86
N SER A 133 -1.65 -12.61 12.80
CA SER A 133 -1.65 -11.22 13.27
C SER A 133 -1.27 -10.23 12.17
N VAL A 134 -0.42 -10.61 11.20
CA VAL A 134 -0.12 -9.77 10.01
C VAL A 134 -1.40 -9.48 9.23
N GLN A 135 -2.21 -10.51 9.00
CA GLN A 135 -3.45 -10.35 8.23
C GLN A 135 -4.46 -9.44 8.96
N VAL A 136 -4.52 -9.55 10.29
CA VAL A 136 -5.33 -8.63 11.10
C VAL A 136 -4.82 -7.19 10.97
N ALA A 137 -3.52 -6.98 11.06
CA ALA A 137 -2.91 -5.65 10.90
C ALA A 137 -3.18 -5.06 9.50
N PHE A 138 -3.09 -5.88 8.44
CA PHE A 138 -3.45 -5.45 7.08
C PHE A 138 -4.92 -5.01 7.00
N ASN A 139 -5.85 -5.80 7.50
CA ASN A 139 -7.28 -5.49 7.42
C ASN A 139 -7.65 -4.24 8.25
N LEU A 140 -7.05 -4.09 9.45
CA LEU A 140 -7.23 -2.88 10.26
C LEU A 140 -6.64 -1.65 9.54
N GLY A 141 -5.45 -1.79 8.96
CA GLY A 141 -4.83 -0.74 8.14
C GLY A 141 -5.71 -0.33 6.97
N ASN A 142 -6.25 -1.30 6.23
CA ASN A 142 -7.18 -1.05 5.12
C ASN A 142 -8.41 -0.27 5.56
N ALA A 143 -9.04 -0.67 6.67
CA ALA A 143 -10.22 0.00 7.19
C ALA A 143 -9.94 1.43 7.65
N ILE A 144 -8.87 1.64 8.42
CA ILE A 144 -8.42 2.96 8.87
C ILE A 144 -8.03 3.82 7.66
N GLY A 145 -7.28 3.26 6.72
CA GLY A 145 -6.85 3.94 5.51
C GLY A 145 -8.03 4.40 4.65
N ALA A 146 -8.98 3.51 4.39
CA ALA A 146 -10.19 3.87 3.63
C ALA A 146 -10.99 4.98 4.31
N TYR A 147 -11.13 4.93 5.63
CA TYR A 147 -11.80 5.98 6.41
C TYR A 147 -11.05 7.31 6.32
N CYS A 148 -9.76 7.31 6.65
CA CYS A 148 -8.94 8.53 6.62
C CYS A 148 -8.84 9.15 5.21
N GLY A 149 -8.79 8.30 4.17
CA GLY A 149 -8.82 8.76 2.78
C GLY A 149 -10.14 9.42 2.37
N GLY A 150 -11.24 9.09 3.05
CA GLY A 150 -12.56 9.72 2.84
C GLY A 150 -12.70 11.11 3.46
N LEU A 151 -12.02 11.38 4.57
CA LEU A 151 -12.16 12.63 5.31
C LEU A 151 -11.97 13.91 4.46
N PRO A 152 -10.95 14.02 3.58
CA PRO A 152 -10.83 15.19 2.73
C PRO A 152 -11.99 15.35 1.75
N LEU A 153 -12.63 14.25 1.34
CA LEU A 153 -13.76 14.30 0.41
C LEU A 153 -15.03 14.82 1.09
N GLU A 154 -15.23 14.52 2.38
CA GLU A 154 -16.35 15.04 3.16
C GLU A 154 -16.32 16.57 3.32
N VAL A 155 -15.12 17.16 3.34
CA VAL A 155 -14.93 18.62 3.38
C VAL A 155 -14.83 19.27 1.98
N GLY A 156 -15.14 18.51 0.92
CA GLY A 156 -15.20 19.02 -0.46
C GLY A 156 -13.85 19.13 -1.16
N LEU A 157 -12.80 18.50 -0.63
CA LEU A 157 -11.50 18.41 -1.30
C LEU A 157 -11.54 17.34 -2.41
N GLY A 158 -10.70 17.51 -3.44
CA GLY A 158 -10.69 16.62 -4.60
C GLY A 158 -10.06 15.24 -4.33
N TYR A 159 -10.30 14.29 -5.24
CA TYR A 159 -9.87 12.88 -5.13
C TYR A 159 -8.35 12.65 -5.12
N LYS A 160 -7.51 13.65 -5.29
CA LYS A 160 -6.05 13.57 -5.13
C LYS A 160 -5.58 13.62 -3.67
N TYR A 161 -6.38 14.21 -2.78
CA TYR A 161 -6.01 14.38 -1.35
C TYR A 161 -5.88 13.08 -0.56
N PRO A 162 -6.67 12.03 -0.83
CA PRO A 162 -6.42 10.71 -0.24
C PRO A 162 -4.99 10.20 -0.42
N ALA A 163 -4.35 10.48 -1.58
CA ALA A 163 -2.95 10.10 -1.82
C ALA A 163 -1.97 10.88 -0.92
N LEU A 164 -2.26 12.16 -0.65
CA LEU A 164 -1.45 12.97 0.26
C LEU A 164 -1.53 12.45 1.71
N ILE A 165 -2.73 12.13 2.20
CA ILE A 165 -2.90 11.51 3.53
C ILE A 165 -2.19 10.15 3.57
N GLY A 166 -2.36 9.36 2.53
CA GLY A 166 -1.72 8.04 2.42
C GLY A 166 -0.19 8.11 2.46
N SER A 167 0.40 9.14 1.87
CA SER A 167 1.85 9.35 1.93
C SER A 167 2.35 9.66 3.34
N GLY A 168 1.51 10.26 4.19
CA GLY A 168 1.84 10.53 5.59
C GLY A 168 1.78 9.28 6.48
N PHE A 169 1.08 8.23 6.08
CA PHE A 169 1.05 6.93 6.76
C PHE A 169 2.14 5.98 6.26
N ALA A 170 2.58 6.16 5.03
CA ALA A 170 3.61 5.36 4.40
C ALA A 170 5.01 5.81 4.81
#